data_7fb6f1915dd50422b5ab3a0e51bb71ae
#
_entry.id   7fb6f1915dd50422b5ab3a0e51bb71ae
#
_cell.length_a   1.000
_cell.length_b   1.000
_cell.length_c   1.000
_cell.angle_alpha   90.00
_cell.angle_beta   90.00
_cell.angle_gamma   90.00
#
_symmetry.space_group_name_H-M   'P 1'
#
loop_
_entity.id
_entity.type
_entity.pdbx_description
1 polymer ?
#
loop_
_entity_poly.entity_id
_entity_poly.type
_entity_poly.pdbx_seq_one_letter_code
_entity_poly.pdbx_strand_id
1 'polypeptide(L)'
;EALKIAEKIYTTCPIIYGSEDLTWVAALRFRGQLAENSKMLAFHHNFPEQNHNEIEGWTCNQSIMNNMSIIWMHDTSDHSGVKSRMSISSKLLDLKAGLQINIKQDGINKIHRLIKLIHFTDWISYYAALLNNVDPTPVNRIKELKLKISEER
;
A
#
# COMPACT_ATOMS: atom_id res chain seq x y z
N GLU A 1 16.87 1.90 0.82
CA GLU A 1 15.73 2.26 -0.06
C GLU A 1 14.40 2.19 0.71
N ALA A 2 14.11 1.09 1.42
CA ALA A 2 12.88 0.96 2.20
C ALA A 2 12.70 2.08 3.22
N LEU A 3 13.75 2.46 3.96
CA LEU A 3 13.72 3.61 4.88
C LEU A 3 13.32 4.91 4.17
N LYS A 4 13.88 5.19 3.00
CA LYS A 4 13.55 6.41 2.22
C LYS A 4 12.06 6.47 1.82
N ILE A 5 11.44 5.32 1.57
CA ILE A 5 10.00 5.27 1.30
C ILE A 5 9.23 5.47 2.59
N ALA A 6 9.63 4.81 3.68
CA ALA A 6 9.00 4.98 4.98
C ALA A 6 9.00 6.45 5.43
N GLU A 7 10.12 7.17 5.28
CA GLU A 7 10.25 8.61 5.56
C GLU A 7 9.25 9.48 4.78
N LYS A 8 8.84 9.04 3.61
CA LYS A 8 7.89 9.77 2.77
C LYS A 8 6.42 9.50 3.16
N ILE A 9 6.12 8.31 3.67
CA ILE A 9 4.73 7.88 3.86
C ILE A 9 4.26 7.84 5.32
N TYR A 10 5.15 7.86 6.30
CA TYR A 10 4.80 7.61 7.71
C TYR A 10 3.81 8.62 8.31
N THR A 11 3.68 9.81 7.71
CA THR A 11 2.71 10.85 8.11
C THR A 11 1.50 10.93 7.18
N THR A 12 1.36 10.03 6.22
CA THR A 12 0.28 10.04 5.24
C THR A 12 -0.70 8.87 5.45
N CYS A 13 -1.77 8.85 4.68
CA CYS A 13 -2.64 7.69 4.54
C CYS A 13 -2.33 6.99 3.18
N PRO A 14 -1.56 5.89 3.17
CA PRO A 14 -1.20 5.22 1.93
C PRO A 14 -2.38 4.50 1.28
N ILE A 15 -2.53 4.71 -0.04
CA ILE A 15 -3.36 3.87 -0.90
C ILE A 15 -2.43 3.08 -1.81
N ILE A 16 -2.56 1.76 -1.78
CA ILE A 16 -1.65 0.84 -2.45
C ILE A 16 -2.36 0.20 -3.63
N TYR A 17 -1.91 0.46 -4.84
CA TYR A 17 -2.45 -0.12 -6.06
C TYR A 17 -1.57 -1.25 -6.58
N GLY A 18 -2.18 -2.41 -6.74
CA GLY A 18 -1.56 -3.60 -7.34
C GLY A 18 -2.31 -4.06 -8.59
N SER A 19 -1.67 -4.93 -9.37
CA SER A 19 -2.28 -5.64 -10.48
C SER A 19 -2.95 -6.92 -9.98
N GLU A 20 -4.11 -7.25 -10.52
CA GLU A 20 -4.83 -8.50 -10.26
C GLU A 20 -3.99 -9.76 -10.57
N ASP A 21 -3.06 -9.65 -11.52
CA ASP A 21 -2.21 -10.76 -11.93
C ASP A 21 -1.26 -11.25 -10.83
N LEU A 22 -0.67 -10.33 -10.05
CA LEU A 22 0.37 -10.71 -9.09
C LEU A 22 0.47 -9.76 -7.88
N THR A 23 0.57 -8.46 -8.12
CA THR A 23 1.02 -7.52 -7.07
C THR A 23 -0.07 -7.16 -6.07
N TRP A 24 -1.35 -7.47 -6.34
CA TRP A 24 -2.44 -7.24 -5.38
C TRP A 24 -2.23 -7.99 -4.06
N VAL A 25 -1.62 -9.19 -4.09
CA VAL A 25 -1.31 -9.97 -2.88
C VAL A 25 -0.31 -9.23 -1.99
N ALA A 26 0.71 -8.64 -2.62
CA ALA A 26 1.68 -7.81 -1.90
C ALA A 26 1.05 -6.51 -1.38
N ALA A 27 0.15 -5.88 -2.16
CA ALA A 27 -0.57 -4.68 -1.74
C ALA A 27 -1.46 -4.94 -0.53
N LEU A 28 -2.25 -6.03 -0.56
CA LEU A 28 -3.07 -6.48 0.57
C LEU A 28 -2.23 -6.72 1.82
N ARG A 29 -1.11 -7.45 1.68
CA ARG A 29 -0.20 -7.72 2.79
C ARG A 29 0.42 -6.43 3.32
N PHE A 30 0.94 -5.57 2.47
CA PHE A 30 1.59 -4.32 2.88
C PHE A 30 0.64 -3.41 3.66
N ARG A 31 -0.61 -3.29 3.21
CA ARG A 31 -1.65 -2.60 3.98
C ARG A 31 -1.80 -3.18 5.39
N GLY A 32 -1.83 -4.53 5.51
CA GLY A 32 -1.89 -5.21 6.80
C GLY A 32 -0.67 -4.91 7.67
N GLN A 33 0.53 -4.98 7.10
CA GLN A 33 1.78 -4.70 7.81
C GLN A 33 1.88 -3.24 8.28
N LEU A 34 1.42 -2.27 7.50
CA LEU A 34 1.34 -0.88 7.93
C LEU A 34 0.40 -0.73 9.13
N ALA A 35 -0.74 -1.39 9.11
CA ALA A 35 -1.69 -1.37 10.23
C ALA A 35 -1.13 -2.05 11.49
N GLU A 36 -0.55 -3.25 11.35
CA GLU A 36 -0.09 -4.04 12.48
C GLU A 36 1.27 -3.56 13.05
N ASN A 37 2.25 -3.29 12.19
CA ASN A 37 3.58 -2.87 12.62
C ASN A 37 3.63 -1.37 12.93
N SER A 38 3.19 -0.54 11.97
CA SER A 38 3.37 0.92 12.04
C SER A 38 2.21 1.65 12.71
N LYS A 39 1.11 0.94 13.01
CA LYS A 39 -0.14 1.50 13.58
C LYS A 39 -0.77 2.56 12.66
N MET A 40 -0.54 2.44 11.35
CA MET A 40 -1.03 3.36 10.32
C MET A 40 -2.22 2.77 9.58
N LEU A 41 -3.24 3.59 9.34
CA LEU A 41 -4.27 3.24 8.36
C LEU A 41 -3.69 3.29 6.95
N ALA A 42 -4.02 2.27 6.17
CA ALA A 42 -3.71 2.21 4.76
C ALA A 42 -4.81 1.45 4.03
N PHE A 43 -4.98 1.73 2.75
CA PHE A 43 -5.96 1.08 1.89
C PHE A 43 -5.26 0.42 0.70
N HIS A 44 -5.94 -0.50 0.03
CA HIS A 44 -5.43 -1.08 -1.20
C HIS A 44 -6.57 -1.32 -2.18
N HIS A 45 -6.26 -1.27 -3.45
CA HIS A 45 -7.16 -1.66 -4.52
C HIS A 45 -6.36 -2.24 -5.68
N ASN A 46 -7.02 -2.97 -6.57
CA ASN A 46 -6.37 -3.63 -7.68
C ASN A 46 -6.81 -3.08 -9.04
N PHE A 47 -5.91 -3.14 -9.99
CA PHE A 47 -6.16 -2.87 -11.39
C PHE A 47 -6.55 -4.15 -12.13
N PRO A 48 -7.57 -4.14 -13.03
CA PRO A 48 -8.18 -2.90 -13.57
C PRO A 48 -9.37 -2.33 -12.79
N GLU A 49 -9.85 -2.96 -11.71
CA GLU A 49 -11.09 -2.59 -11.03
C GLU A 49 -11.09 -1.13 -10.52
N GLN A 50 -9.94 -0.63 -10.04
CA GLN A 50 -9.77 0.75 -9.62
C GLN A 50 -10.27 1.79 -10.66
N ASN A 51 -10.08 1.48 -11.95
CA ASN A 51 -10.52 2.36 -13.03
C ASN A 51 -12.03 2.34 -13.31
N HIS A 52 -12.76 1.44 -12.67
CA HIS A 52 -14.20 1.36 -12.87
C HIS A 52 -14.97 2.39 -12.03
N ASN A 53 -14.49 2.69 -10.84
CA ASN A 53 -15.18 3.55 -9.89
C ASN A 53 -14.25 4.50 -9.11
N GLU A 54 -13.21 4.00 -8.47
CA GLU A 54 -12.40 4.77 -7.50
C GLU A 54 -11.65 5.94 -8.14
N ILE A 55 -11.27 5.83 -9.42
CA ILE A 55 -10.59 6.92 -10.13
C ILE A 55 -11.42 8.21 -10.15
N GLU A 56 -12.74 8.11 -10.21
CA GLU A 56 -13.65 9.27 -10.16
C GLU A 56 -13.66 9.92 -8.76
N GLY A 57 -13.44 9.12 -7.71
CA GLY A 57 -13.36 9.58 -6.31
C GLY A 57 -12.23 10.59 -6.06
N TRP A 58 -11.19 10.60 -6.90
CA TRP A 58 -10.07 11.56 -6.82
C TRP A 58 -10.40 12.96 -7.36
N THR A 59 -11.66 13.34 -7.35
CA THR A 59 -12.13 14.62 -7.89
C THR A 59 -12.35 15.67 -6.79
N CYS A 60 -12.94 15.29 -5.66
CA CYS A 60 -13.30 16.18 -4.55
C CYS A 60 -12.46 15.95 -3.31
N ASN A 61 -12.61 16.83 -2.29
CA ASN A 61 -11.93 16.69 -0.99
C ASN A 61 -10.39 16.81 -1.06
N GLN A 62 -9.89 17.80 -1.78
CA GLN A 62 -8.45 18.01 -1.97
C GLN A 62 -7.68 18.09 -0.65
N SER A 63 -8.26 18.62 0.42
CA SER A 63 -7.63 18.67 1.75
C SER A 63 -7.33 17.29 2.34
N ILE A 64 -8.15 16.29 2.04
CA ILE A 64 -7.93 14.90 2.43
C ILE A 64 -6.86 14.29 1.53
N MET A 65 -7.01 14.45 0.21
CA MET A 65 -6.11 13.87 -0.79
C MET A 65 -4.67 14.37 -0.66
N ASN A 66 -4.47 15.61 -0.21
CA ASN A 66 -3.13 16.15 0.07
C ASN A 66 -2.36 15.37 1.16
N ASN A 67 -3.07 14.67 2.04
CA ASN A 67 -2.51 13.83 3.08
C ASN A 67 -2.47 12.34 2.70
N MET A 68 -2.82 12.01 1.47
CA MET A 68 -2.74 10.65 0.93
C MET A 68 -1.46 10.48 0.12
N SER A 69 -0.89 9.28 0.17
CA SER A 69 0.18 8.84 -0.72
C SER A 69 -0.30 7.67 -1.55
N ILE A 70 -0.04 7.68 -2.85
CA ILE A 70 -0.33 6.55 -3.73
C ILE A 70 0.94 5.73 -3.92
N ILE A 71 0.83 4.43 -3.71
CA ILE A 71 1.92 3.47 -3.94
C ILE A 71 1.51 2.53 -5.07
N TRP A 72 2.20 2.66 -6.20
CA TRP A 72 2.00 1.85 -7.39
C TRP A 72 2.94 0.64 -7.35
N MET A 73 2.39 -0.57 -7.26
CA MET A 73 3.15 -1.81 -7.30
C MET A 73 3.12 -2.40 -8.71
N HIS A 74 4.27 -2.47 -9.34
CA HIS A 74 4.44 -2.96 -10.71
C HIS A 74 5.15 -4.31 -10.76
N ASP A 75 4.76 -5.14 -11.72
CA ASP A 75 5.52 -6.33 -12.11
C ASP A 75 5.81 -6.35 -13.62
N THR A 76 6.93 -6.95 -14.00
CA THR A 76 7.29 -7.09 -15.42
C THR A 76 6.32 -7.97 -16.21
N SER A 77 5.63 -8.89 -15.53
CA SER A 77 4.66 -9.80 -16.12
C SER A 77 3.23 -9.29 -16.15
N ASP A 78 2.95 -8.08 -15.59
CA ASP A 78 1.61 -7.50 -15.67
C ASP A 78 1.14 -7.40 -17.12
N HIS A 79 -0.14 -7.67 -17.35
CA HIS A 79 -0.76 -7.52 -18.65
C HIS A 79 -0.56 -6.12 -19.22
N SER A 80 -0.30 -5.99 -20.51
CA SER A 80 -0.03 -4.69 -21.14
C SER A 80 -1.13 -3.65 -20.92
N GLY A 81 -2.39 -4.08 -20.94
CA GLY A 81 -3.54 -3.23 -20.64
C GLY A 81 -3.54 -2.70 -19.21
N VAL A 82 -3.09 -3.48 -18.22
CA VAL A 82 -2.95 -3.04 -16.81
C VAL A 82 -1.82 -2.03 -16.69
N LYS A 83 -0.66 -2.31 -17.30
CA LYS A 83 0.47 -1.36 -17.35
C LYS A 83 0.08 0.01 -17.91
N SER A 84 -0.65 0.00 -19.03
CA SER A 84 -1.15 1.23 -19.67
C SER A 84 -2.11 1.98 -18.75
N ARG A 85 -3.07 1.27 -18.13
CA ARG A 85 -4.02 1.86 -17.18
C ARG A 85 -3.33 2.50 -15.98
N MET A 86 -2.41 1.79 -15.33
CA MET A 86 -1.65 2.33 -14.19
C MET A 86 -0.84 3.57 -14.60
N SER A 87 -0.18 3.53 -15.76
CA SER A 87 0.58 4.69 -16.27
C SER A 87 -0.30 5.91 -16.57
N ILE A 88 -1.47 5.69 -17.15
CA ILE A 88 -2.42 6.79 -17.43
C ILE A 88 -3.02 7.33 -16.13
N SER A 89 -3.49 6.44 -15.25
CA SER A 89 -4.06 6.83 -13.96
C SER A 89 -3.08 7.62 -13.11
N SER A 90 -1.80 7.21 -13.06
CA SER A 90 -0.80 7.95 -12.27
C SER A 90 -0.63 9.39 -12.76
N LYS A 91 -0.70 9.62 -14.07
CA LYS A 91 -0.64 10.98 -14.65
C LYS A 91 -1.89 11.79 -14.35
N LEU A 92 -3.08 11.17 -14.40
CA LEU A 92 -4.34 11.84 -14.08
C LEU A 92 -4.41 12.25 -12.61
N LEU A 93 -3.76 11.49 -11.73
CA LEU A 93 -3.75 11.72 -10.28
C LEU A 93 -2.54 12.54 -9.79
N ASP A 94 -1.66 13.00 -10.68
CA ASP A 94 -0.41 13.65 -10.32
C ASP A 94 -0.61 14.96 -9.51
N LEU A 95 -1.68 15.71 -9.79
CA LEU A 95 -2.03 16.92 -9.05
C LEU A 95 -3.07 16.70 -7.95
N LYS A 96 -3.45 15.45 -7.68
CA LYS A 96 -4.53 15.12 -6.73
C LYS A 96 -3.99 14.52 -5.43
N ALA A 97 -3.13 13.53 -5.52
CA ALA A 97 -2.48 12.95 -4.35
C ALA A 97 -1.34 13.83 -3.84
N GLY A 98 -1.12 13.81 -2.52
CA GLY A 98 0.02 14.50 -1.92
C GLY A 98 1.38 13.93 -2.37
N LEU A 99 1.43 12.64 -2.68
CA LEU A 99 2.65 11.94 -3.08
C LEU A 99 2.33 10.70 -3.91
N GLN A 100 3.14 10.41 -4.92
CA GLN A 100 3.10 9.14 -5.66
C GLN A 100 4.46 8.42 -5.62
N ILE A 101 4.45 7.12 -5.38
CA ILE A 101 5.64 6.26 -5.28
C ILE A 101 5.44 5.02 -6.15
N ASN A 102 6.44 4.70 -6.97
CA ASN A 102 6.45 3.46 -7.76
C ASN A 102 7.37 2.43 -7.08
N ILE A 103 6.88 1.22 -6.88
CA ILE A 103 7.64 0.09 -6.36
C ILE A 103 7.62 -1.05 -7.39
N LYS A 104 8.82 -1.53 -7.71
CA LYS A 104 9.03 -2.67 -8.60
C LYS A 104 10.25 -3.45 -8.12
N GLN A 105 10.20 -4.76 -8.22
CA GLN A 105 11.31 -5.63 -7.88
C GLN A 105 11.78 -6.45 -9.09
N ASP A 106 13.09 -6.62 -9.20
CA ASP A 106 13.69 -7.50 -10.18
C ASP A 106 13.86 -8.91 -9.65
N GLY A 107 13.77 -9.90 -10.53
CA GLY A 107 13.92 -11.29 -10.14
C GLY A 107 13.80 -12.26 -11.33
N ILE A 108 14.31 -13.46 -11.14
CA ILE A 108 14.43 -14.51 -12.18
C ILE A 108 13.08 -15.08 -12.63
N ASN A 109 12.05 -15.01 -11.78
CA ASN A 109 10.68 -15.46 -12.09
C ASN A 109 9.65 -14.68 -11.26
N LYS A 110 8.36 -14.92 -11.52
CA LYS A 110 7.24 -14.25 -10.84
C LYS A 110 7.29 -14.42 -9.31
N ILE A 111 7.52 -15.63 -8.82
CA ILE A 111 7.54 -15.95 -7.39
C ILE A 111 8.70 -15.21 -6.71
N HIS A 112 9.88 -15.21 -7.30
CA HIS A 112 11.04 -14.50 -6.77
C HIS A 112 10.76 -12.99 -6.65
N ARG A 113 10.17 -12.38 -7.68
CA ARG A 113 9.81 -10.95 -7.63
C ARG A 113 8.75 -10.65 -6.58
N LEU A 114 7.73 -11.52 -6.46
CA LEU A 114 6.69 -11.37 -5.44
C LEU A 114 7.26 -11.44 -4.01
N ILE A 115 8.11 -12.43 -3.74
CA ILE A 115 8.75 -12.58 -2.41
C ILE A 115 9.63 -11.37 -2.11
N LYS A 116 10.42 -10.90 -3.07
CA LYS A 116 11.23 -9.69 -2.89
C LYS A 116 10.36 -8.45 -2.64
N LEU A 117 9.23 -8.33 -3.34
CA LEU A 117 8.30 -7.22 -3.14
C LEU A 117 7.70 -7.26 -1.74
N ILE A 118 7.25 -8.42 -1.28
CA ILE A 118 6.74 -8.63 0.08
C ILE A 118 7.82 -8.27 1.11
N HIS A 119 9.00 -8.85 0.98
CA HIS A 119 10.11 -8.58 1.90
C HIS A 119 10.49 -7.09 1.95
N PHE A 120 10.52 -6.44 0.79
CA PHE A 120 10.82 -5.02 0.69
C PHE A 120 9.76 -4.16 1.40
N THR A 121 8.48 -4.47 1.23
CA THR A 121 7.38 -3.74 1.87
C THR A 121 7.26 -4.04 3.37
N ASP A 122 7.63 -5.23 3.81
CA ASP A 122 7.76 -5.56 5.24
C ASP A 122 8.79 -4.64 5.92
N TRP A 123 9.95 -4.39 5.28
CA TRP A 123 10.92 -3.43 5.79
C TRP A 123 10.41 -1.98 5.78
N ILE A 124 9.61 -1.58 4.78
CA ILE A 124 9.00 -0.24 4.78
C ILE A 124 8.11 -0.09 6.02
N SER A 125 7.26 -1.08 6.31
CA SER A 125 6.38 -1.04 7.48
C SER A 125 7.14 -1.02 8.80
N TYR A 126 8.25 -1.74 8.90
CA TYR A 126 9.12 -1.73 10.07
C TYR A 126 9.74 -0.34 10.31
N TYR A 127 10.31 0.26 9.27
CA TYR A 127 10.89 1.62 9.38
C TYR A 127 9.83 2.68 9.67
N ALA A 128 8.63 2.56 9.09
CA ALA A 128 7.52 3.45 9.41
C ALA A 128 7.09 3.33 10.89
N ALA A 129 7.17 2.12 11.48
CA ALA A 129 6.94 1.94 12.92
C ALA A 129 7.97 2.71 13.76
N LEU A 130 9.25 2.61 13.41
CA LEU A 130 10.33 3.34 14.09
C LEU A 130 10.14 4.86 13.99
N LEU A 131 9.79 5.36 12.80
CA LEU A 131 9.53 6.79 12.58
C LEU A 131 8.31 7.30 13.35
N ASN A 132 7.30 6.47 13.54
CA ASN A 132 6.13 6.76 14.38
C ASN A 132 6.40 6.57 15.89
N ASN A 133 7.61 6.17 16.29
CA ASN A 133 7.98 5.85 17.67
C ASN A 133 7.05 4.79 18.29
N VAL A 134 6.66 3.77 17.53
CA VAL A 134 5.83 2.66 18.01
C VAL A 134 6.58 1.34 17.93
N ASP A 135 6.34 0.45 18.89
CA ASP A 135 6.84 -0.94 18.82
C ASP A 135 6.03 -1.70 17.77
N PRO A 136 6.67 -2.29 16.73
CA PRO A 136 5.98 -3.06 15.72
C PRO A 136 5.35 -4.36 16.24
N THR A 137 5.84 -4.89 17.37
CA THR A 137 5.48 -6.24 17.83
C THR A 137 4.08 -6.35 18.44
N PRO A 138 3.63 -5.48 19.38
CA PRO A 138 2.35 -5.66 20.03
C PRO A 138 1.18 -5.25 19.13
N VAL A 139 0.13 -6.06 19.15
CA VAL A 139 -1.14 -5.82 18.45
C VAL A 139 -2.29 -5.69 19.44
N ASN A 140 -2.18 -4.71 20.33
CA ASN A 140 -3.05 -4.58 21.53
C ASN A 140 -4.54 -4.47 21.16
N ARG A 141 -4.90 -3.71 20.12
CA ARG A 141 -6.30 -3.57 19.69
C ARG A 141 -6.90 -4.90 19.20
N ILE A 142 -6.10 -5.71 18.51
CA ILE A 142 -6.54 -7.05 18.06
C ILE A 142 -6.73 -7.97 19.27
N LYS A 143 -5.83 -7.91 20.26
CA LYS A 143 -5.96 -8.69 21.49
C LYS A 143 -7.19 -8.27 22.29
N GLU A 144 -7.42 -6.97 22.47
CA GLU A 144 -8.59 -6.42 23.13
C GLU A 144 -9.89 -6.86 22.47
N LEU A 145 -9.98 -6.76 21.14
CA LEU A 145 -11.14 -7.22 20.38
C LEU A 145 -11.42 -8.70 20.60
N LYS A 146 -10.37 -9.54 20.51
CA LYS A 146 -10.51 -11.00 20.72
C LYS A 146 -10.98 -11.33 22.13
N LEU A 147 -10.49 -10.62 23.13
CA LEU A 147 -10.92 -10.79 24.52
C LEU A 147 -12.41 -10.48 24.68
N LYS A 148 -12.86 -9.33 24.20
CA LYS A 148 -14.28 -8.93 24.26
C LYS A 148 -15.20 -9.91 23.54
N ILE A 149 -14.81 -10.40 22.37
CA ILE A 149 -15.59 -11.43 21.64
C ILE A 149 -15.68 -12.73 22.47
N SER A 150 -14.64 -13.08 23.24
CA SER A 150 -14.70 -14.27 24.10
C SER A 150 -15.59 -14.10 25.32
N GLU A 151 -15.82 -12.88 25.78
CA GLU A 151 -16.70 -12.54 26.91
C GLU A 151 -18.18 -12.53 26.53
N GLU A 152 -18.51 -12.39 25.23
CA GLU A 152 -19.88 -12.40 24.71
C GLU A 152 -20.41 -13.84 24.41
N ARG A 153 -19.59 -14.87 24.55
CA ARG A 153 -19.93 -16.28 24.33
C ARG A 153 -20.20 -17.02 25.63
#